data_1dadfa2addee72748e0646533612c609
#
_entry.id   1dadfa2addee72748e0646533612c609
#
_cell.length_a   1.000
_cell.length_b   1.000
_cell.length_c   1.000
_cell.angle_alpha   90.00
_cell.angle_beta   90.00
_cell.angle_gamma   90.00
#
_symmetry.space_group_name_H-M   'P 1'
#
loop_
_entity.id
_entity.type
_entity.pdbx_description
1 polymer ?
#
loop_
_entity_poly.entity_id
_entity_poly.type
_entity_poly.pdbx_seq_one_letter_code
_entity_poly.pdbx_strand_id
1 'polypeptide(L)'
;SDIIKHDKIKKTLNYENAILKIYDFPVLYLPKFFHPDPSVKRQSGLLQPEINNSNVLGSSLTLPYFKVISENKDLTLTPIWFDTDTLMSSLEYRQENKNSNFLSDFAFVNNYQSYTTKKTNSLSHLFLKYNLDLSLENFNSSDLNISINKVSNDSYLNVFDQYITKSKLRPGNFNQLTNNAVLNLDHENYNFETGVISYENLGTKKQSDRYQYVLPYYSFDKNISQNYFKGNVSFGSSGNNVLNNTNKLETNIINNITYN
;
A
#
# COMPACT_ATOMS: atom_id res chain seq x y z
N SER A 1 -18.61 25.68 -19.96
CA SER A 1 -18.07 26.91 -19.33
C SER A 1 -18.26 28.09 -20.26
N ASP A 2 -18.51 29.24 -19.66
CA ASP A 2 -18.75 30.47 -20.45
C ASP A 2 -17.43 31.14 -20.86
N ILE A 3 -16.40 31.01 -20.04
CA ILE A 3 -15.08 31.63 -20.27
C ILE A 3 -14.00 30.62 -19.96
N ILE A 4 -13.02 30.53 -20.88
CA ILE A 4 -11.79 29.74 -20.69
C ILE A 4 -10.60 30.69 -20.83
N LYS A 5 -9.77 30.81 -19.80
CA LYS A 5 -8.54 31.61 -19.79
C LYS A 5 -7.32 30.72 -19.60
N HIS A 6 -6.38 30.81 -20.52
CA HIS A 6 -5.08 30.11 -20.40
C HIS A 6 -4.06 31.05 -19.75
N ASP A 7 -3.68 30.77 -18.53
CA ASP A 7 -2.56 31.47 -17.85
C ASP A 7 -1.24 30.74 -18.17
N LYS A 8 -0.50 31.30 -19.10
CA LYS A 8 0.79 30.72 -19.57
C LYS A 8 1.91 30.78 -18.52
N ILE A 9 1.81 31.71 -17.55
CA ILE A 9 2.81 31.85 -16.48
C ILE A 9 2.58 30.79 -15.43
N LYS A 10 1.35 30.65 -14.96
CA LYS A 10 0.94 29.62 -13.99
C LYS A 10 0.72 28.25 -14.64
N LYS A 11 0.76 28.18 -15.97
CA LYS A 11 0.46 26.97 -16.74
C LYS A 11 -0.87 26.32 -16.33
N THR A 12 -1.93 27.15 -16.27
CA THR A 12 -3.27 26.71 -15.88
C THR A 12 -4.31 27.15 -16.90
N LEU A 13 -5.28 26.30 -17.14
CA LEU A 13 -6.51 26.61 -17.84
C LEU A 13 -7.57 26.93 -16.78
N ASN A 14 -8.05 28.18 -16.75
CA ASN A 14 -9.05 28.64 -15.80
C ASN A 14 -10.40 28.71 -16.51
N TYR A 15 -11.42 28.16 -15.89
CA TYR A 15 -12.78 28.09 -16.37
C TYR A 15 -13.69 28.89 -15.43
N GLU A 16 -14.57 29.70 -16.00
CA GLU A 16 -15.63 30.38 -15.28
C GLU A 16 -16.97 29.74 -15.65
N ASN A 17 -17.85 29.53 -14.67
CA ASN A 17 -19.15 28.89 -14.81
C ASN A 17 -19.06 27.52 -15.51
N ALA A 18 -18.17 26.67 -15.01
CA ALA A 18 -18.01 25.32 -15.56
C ALA A 18 -19.12 24.39 -15.05
N ILE A 19 -19.72 23.63 -15.96
CA ILE A 19 -20.67 22.59 -15.63
C ILE A 19 -20.04 21.25 -16.02
N LEU A 20 -19.88 20.38 -15.04
CA LEU A 20 -19.52 18.98 -15.29
C LEU A 20 -20.78 18.22 -15.68
N LYS A 21 -20.73 17.57 -16.84
CA LYS A 21 -21.81 16.70 -17.34
C LYS A 21 -21.30 15.27 -17.39
N ILE A 22 -22.15 14.33 -16.97
CA ILE A 22 -21.94 12.89 -17.14
C ILE A 22 -23.11 12.38 -17.98
N TYR A 23 -22.83 11.79 -19.17
CA TYR A 23 -23.84 11.40 -20.16
C TYR A 23 -24.85 12.53 -20.45
N ASP A 24 -24.32 13.75 -20.68
CA ASP A 24 -25.11 14.98 -20.93
C ASP A 24 -25.95 15.51 -19.75
N PHE A 25 -26.02 14.80 -18.63
CA PHE A 25 -26.66 15.29 -17.42
C PHE A 25 -25.71 16.20 -16.62
N PRO A 26 -26.12 17.40 -16.24
CA PRO A 26 -25.32 18.28 -15.41
C PRO A 26 -25.28 17.76 -13.98
N VAL A 27 -24.09 17.36 -13.51
CA VAL A 27 -23.90 16.75 -12.18
C VAL A 27 -23.21 17.69 -11.19
N LEU A 28 -22.43 18.69 -11.69
CA LEU A 28 -21.71 19.59 -10.82
C LEU A 28 -21.54 20.95 -11.50
N TYR A 29 -21.88 22.01 -10.78
CA TYR A 29 -21.61 23.39 -11.17
C TYR A 29 -20.43 23.92 -10.40
N LEU A 30 -19.43 24.44 -11.11
CA LEU A 30 -18.21 25.02 -10.57
C LEU A 30 -18.12 26.48 -11.02
N PRO A 31 -18.36 27.45 -10.15
CA PRO A 31 -18.30 28.89 -10.50
C PRO A 31 -16.91 29.28 -11.03
N LYS A 32 -15.88 28.70 -10.44
CA LYS A 32 -14.48 28.79 -10.91
C LYS A 32 -13.84 27.43 -10.82
N PHE A 33 -13.22 27.00 -11.88
CA PHE A 33 -12.47 25.76 -11.95
C PHE A 33 -11.16 25.99 -12.69
N PHE A 34 -10.11 25.35 -12.29
CA PHE A 34 -8.86 25.38 -13.03
C PHE A 34 -8.35 23.97 -13.27
N HIS A 35 -7.72 23.80 -14.41
CA HIS A 35 -7.07 22.56 -14.83
C HIS A 35 -5.62 22.88 -15.20
N PRO A 36 -4.63 22.04 -14.80
CA PRO A 36 -3.26 22.22 -15.24
C PRO A 36 -3.16 22.12 -16.78
N ASP A 37 -2.26 22.92 -17.35
CA ASP A 37 -1.87 22.78 -18.73
C ASP A 37 -1.26 21.39 -18.96
N PRO A 38 -1.53 20.70 -20.09
CA PRO A 38 -0.96 19.39 -20.38
C PRO A 38 0.58 19.32 -20.35
N SER A 39 1.26 20.45 -20.47
CA SER A 39 2.72 20.53 -20.37
C SER A 39 3.24 20.38 -18.94
N VAL A 40 2.38 20.47 -17.92
CA VAL A 40 2.75 20.39 -16.51
C VAL A 40 2.78 18.93 -16.06
N LYS A 41 3.96 18.44 -15.67
CA LYS A 41 4.11 17.02 -15.24
C LYS A 41 3.39 16.70 -13.93
N ARG A 42 3.32 17.65 -12.98
CA ARG A 42 2.67 17.47 -11.67
C ARG A 42 2.09 18.78 -11.17
N GLN A 43 0.78 18.84 -10.95
CA GLN A 43 0.10 19.99 -10.38
C GLN A 43 -1.06 19.54 -9.50
N SER A 44 -1.26 20.27 -8.39
CA SER A 44 -2.40 20.02 -7.50
C SER A 44 -3.71 20.38 -8.17
N GLY A 45 -4.75 19.57 -7.94
CA GLY A 45 -6.07 19.82 -8.49
C GLY A 45 -7.03 18.66 -8.27
N LEU A 46 -8.29 18.88 -8.61
CA LEU A 46 -9.30 17.82 -8.65
C LEU A 46 -8.97 16.85 -9.78
N LEU A 47 -9.04 15.57 -9.49
CA LEU A 47 -8.95 14.50 -10.47
C LEU A 47 -10.36 14.19 -11.01
N GLN A 48 -10.41 13.29 -11.98
CA GLN A 48 -11.67 12.90 -12.61
C GLN A 48 -12.63 12.32 -11.57
N PRO A 49 -13.85 12.89 -11.42
CA PRO A 49 -14.88 12.31 -10.59
C PRO A 49 -15.37 10.96 -11.15
N GLU A 50 -15.79 10.08 -10.26
CA GLU A 50 -16.33 8.77 -10.63
C GLU A 50 -17.65 8.52 -9.94
N ILE A 51 -18.57 7.91 -10.69
CA ILE A 51 -19.80 7.37 -10.13
C ILE A 51 -19.72 5.85 -10.24
N ASN A 52 -19.86 5.19 -9.10
CA ASN A 52 -19.81 3.74 -9.00
C ASN A 52 -21.11 3.22 -8.37
N ASN A 53 -21.43 1.96 -8.64
CA ASN A 53 -22.54 1.26 -8.02
C ASN A 53 -22.06 -0.06 -7.45
N SER A 54 -22.40 -0.32 -6.20
CA SER A 54 -22.06 -1.52 -5.46
C SER A 54 -23.33 -2.20 -4.95
N ASN A 55 -23.41 -3.50 -5.10
CA ASN A 55 -24.53 -4.28 -4.56
C ASN A 55 -24.62 -4.24 -3.01
N VAL A 56 -23.52 -3.92 -2.33
CA VAL A 56 -23.42 -3.90 -0.86
C VAL A 56 -23.54 -2.48 -0.31
N LEU A 57 -22.96 -1.49 -1.01
CA LEU A 57 -22.81 -0.11 -0.52
C LEU A 57 -23.72 0.89 -1.26
N GLY A 58 -24.44 0.45 -2.30
CA GLY A 58 -25.26 1.32 -3.15
C GLY A 58 -24.44 2.15 -4.13
N SER A 59 -25.05 3.24 -4.61
CA SER A 59 -24.41 4.16 -5.52
C SER A 59 -23.46 5.10 -4.78
N SER A 60 -22.37 5.49 -5.42
CA SER A 60 -21.40 6.39 -4.81
C SER A 60 -20.83 7.41 -5.78
N LEU A 61 -20.50 8.58 -5.24
CA LEU A 61 -19.76 9.65 -5.91
C LEU A 61 -18.36 9.74 -5.29
N THR A 62 -17.35 9.60 -6.11
CA THR A 62 -15.92 9.73 -5.74
C THR A 62 -15.36 11.01 -6.34
N LEU A 63 -14.71 11.84 -5.53
CA LEU A 63 -14.12 13.11 -5.96
C LEU A 63 -12.67 13.25 -5.46
N PRO A 64 -11.68 12.67 -6.16
CA PRO A 64 -10.30 12.73 -5.70
C PRO A 64 -9.69 14.12 -5.87
N TYR A 65 -8.91 14.55 -4.89
CA TYR A 65 -8.09 15.75 -4.94
C TYR A 65 -6.62 15.40 -4.76
N PHE A 66 -5.82 15.68 -5.78
CA PHE A 66 -4.38 15.50 -5.77
C PHE A 66 -3.67 16.77 -5.31
N LYS A 67 -2.73 16.65 -4.37
CA LYS A 67 -1.92 17.76 -3.88
C LYS A 67 -0.43 17.45 -3.97
N VAL A 68 0.29 18.26 -4.71
CA VAL A 68 1.75 18.31 -4.69
C VAL A 68 2.18 19.07 -3.45
N ILE A 69 2.98 18.42 -2.58
CA ILE A 69 3.55 19.03 -1.37
C ILE A 69 4.94 19.59 -1.69
N SER A 70 5.76 18.80 -2.38
CA SER A 70 7.09 19.17 -2.86
C SER A 70 7.44 18.36 -4.11
N GLU A 71 8.64 18.55 -4.65
CA GLU A 71 9.08 17.81 -5.84
C GLU A 71 9.05 16.29 -5.64
N ASN A 72 9.28 15.83 -4.42
CA ASN A 72 9.38 14.41 -4.07
C ASN A 72 8.24 13.91 -3.18
N LYS A 73 7.21 14.73 -2.92
CA LYS A 73 6.09 14.38 -2.03
C LYS A 73 4.77 14.82 -2.61
N ASP A 74 3.78 13.97 -2.50
CA ASP A 74 2.40 14.31 -2.82
C ASP A 74 1.41 13.50 -1.97
N LEU A 75 0.17 13.92 -2.01
CA LEU A 75 -0.95 13.20 -1.43
C LEU A 75 -2.16 13.25 -2.36
N THR A 76 -3.00 12.23 -2.24
CA THR A 76 -4.33 12.20 -2.87
C THR A 76 -5.36 11.97 -1.78
N LEU A 77 -6.28 12.92 -1.60
CA LEU A 77 -7.44 12.78 -0.72
C LEU A 77 -8.63 12.39 -1.58
N THR A 78 -9.28 11.29 -1.25
CA THR A 78 -10.40 10.73 -2.02
C THR A 78 -11.63 10.55 -1.13
N PRO A 79 -12.49 11.58 -0.97
CA PRO A 79 -13.80 11.39 -0.38
C PRO A 79 -14.72 10.63 -1.32
N ILE A 80 -15.51 9.72 -0.76
CA ILE A 80 -16.49 8.88 -1.44
C ILE A 80 -17.79 8.93 -0.64
N TRP A 81 -18.82 9.51 -1.22
CA TRP A 81 -20.16 9.59 -0.66
C TRP A 81 -21.03 8.49 -1.22
N PHE A 82 -21.67 7.75 -0.34
CA PHE A 82 -22.62 6.71 -0.71
C PHE A 82 -24.05 7.19 -0.49
N ASP A 83 -24.98 6.67 -1.25
CA ASP A 83 -26.42 6.93 -1.08
C ASP A 83 -27.01 6.33 0.21
N THR A 84 -26.23 5.49 0.89
CA THR A 84 -26.54 4.88 2.21
C THR A 84 -26.08 5.70 3.40
N ASP A 85 -25.86 7.03 3.25
CA ASP A 85 -25.31 7.93 4.26
C ASP A 85 -23.91 7.54 4.77
N THR A 86 -23.26 6.58 4.13
CA THR A 86 -21.88 6.17 4.41
C THR A 86 -20.92 7.16 3.74
N LEU A 87 -19.89 7.58 4.47
CA LEU A 87 -18.80 8.38 3.94
C LEU A 87 -17.48 7.63 4.13
N MET A 88 -16.77 7.39 3.04
CA MET A 88 -15.39 6.90 3.07
C MET A 88 -14.46 8.05 2.67
N SER A 89 -13.37 8.24 3.43
CA SER A 89 -12.31 9.17 3.08
C SER A 89 -11.00 8.40 3.01
N SER A 90 -10.39 8.32 1.84
CA SER A 90 -9.08 7.69 1.61
C SER A 90 -8.02 8.76 1.42
N LEU A 91 -6.84 8.52 1.98
CA LEU A 91 -5.66 9.36 1.88
C LEU A 91 -4.46 8.52 1.46
N GLU A 92 -4.03 8.69 0.22
CA GLU A 92 -2.78 8.14 -0.28
C GLU A 92 -1.67 9.20 -0.15
N TYR A 93 -0.58 8.84 0.52
CA TYR A 93 0.61 9.69 0.63
C TYR A 93 1.81 8.98 0.00
N ARG A 94 2.58 9.72 -0.80
CA ARG A 94 3.75 9.23 -1.51
C ARG A 94 4.94 10.15 -1.27
N GLN A 95 6.09 9.54 -0.99
CA GLN A 95 7.35 10.23 -0.87
C GLN A 95 8.46 9.43 -1.52
N GLU A 96 9.19 10.07 -2.42
CA GLU A 96 10.35 9.50 -3.12
C GLU A 96 11.57 10.31 -2.75
N ASN A 97 12.54 9.70 -2.08
CA ASN A 97 13.84 10.31 -1.80
C ASN A 97 14.91 9.59 -2.62
N LYS A 98 16.14 10.09 -2.59
CA LYS A 98 17.25 9.49 -3.32
C LYS A 98 17.44 8.00 -3.01
N ASN A 99 17.36 7.65 -1.73
CA ASN A 99 17.64 6.30 -1.22
C ASN A 99 16.42 5.67 -0.53
N SER A 100 15.24 6.28 -0.57
CA SER A 100 14.07 5.69 0.07
C SER A 100 12.77 6.05 -0.65
N ASN A 101 11.84 5.11 -0.62
CA ASN A 101 10.48 5.27 -1.11
C ASN A 101 9.50 4.96 0.01
N PHE A 102 8.54 5.86 0.24
CA PHE A 102 7.47 5.68 1.21
C PHE A 102 6.12 5.85 0.52
N LEU A 103 5.27 4.88 0.67
CA LEU A 103 3.90 4.88 0.19
C LEU A 103 2.98 4.46 1.32
N SER A 104 1.91 5.21 1.57
CA SER A 104 0.86 4.83 2.51
C SER A 104 -0.52 5.11 1.93
N ASP A 105 -1.45 4.23 2.24
CA ASP A 105 -2.87 4.36 1.94
C ASP A 105 -3.65 4.13 3.25
N PHE A 106 -4.32 5.17 3.68
CA PHE A 106 -5.18 5.15 4.85
C PHE A 106 -6.59 5.50 4.44
N ALA A 107 -7.58 4.75 4.91
CA ALA A 107 -8.97 5.16 4.78
C ALA A 107 -9.73 5.03 6.09
N PHE A 108 -10.68 5.94 6.23
CA PHE A 108 -11.65 5.95 7.30
C PHE A 108 -13.06 5.96 6.71
N VAL A 109 -13.88 5.06 7.18
CA VAL A 109 -15.29 4.92 6.77
C VAL A 109 -16.16 5.24 7.96
N ASN A 110 -17.08 6.16 7.79
CA ASN A 110 -18.04 6.55 8.80
C ASN A 110 -19.46 6.12 8.39
N ASN A 111 -20.30 5.85 9.37
CA ASN A 111 -21.72 5.44 9.20
C ASN A 111 -21.92 4.17 8.34
N TYR A 112 -20.94 3.29 8.28
CA TYR A 112 -21.15 2.00 7.63
C TYR A 112 -22.15 1.16 8.42
N GLN A 113 -23.24 0.78 7.78
CA GLN A 113 -24.23 -0.12 8.36
C GLN A 113 -24.08 -1.53 7.82
N SER A 114 -23.73 -2.47 8.68
CA SER A 114 -23.63 -3.88 8.29
C SER A 114 -25.03 -4.43 7.95
N TYR A 115 -25.13 -5.09 6.81
CA TYR A 115 -26.39 -5.71 6.35
C TYR A 115 -26.94 -6.73 7.36
N THR A 116 -26.05 -7.46 8.05
CA THR A 116 -26.43 -8.53 8.99
C THR A 116 -26.79 -8.04 10.38
N THR A 117 -26.06 -7.06 10.90
CA THR A 117 -26.24 -6.61 12.31
C THR A 117 -27.03 -5.32 12.43
N LYS A 118 -27.22 -4.59 11.33
CA LYS A 118 -27.83 -3.25 11.27
C LYS A 118 -27.21 -2.23 12.24
N LYS A 119 -26.03 -2.54 12.80
CA LYS A 119 -25.28 -1.61 13.65
C LYS A 119 -24.43 -0.71 12.78
N THR A 120 -24.43 0.57 13.11
CA THR A 120 -23.54 1.56 12.50
C THR A 120 -22.14 1.42 13.09
N ASN A 121 -21.14 1.31 12.25
CA ASN A 121 -19.75 1.16 12.65
C ASN A 121 -18.86 2.15 11.87
N SER A 122 -17.77 2.53 12.51
CA SER A 122 -16.65 3.17 11.81
C SER A 122 -15.62 2.10 11.46
N LEU A 123 -15.14 2.13 10.22
CA LEU A 123 -14.17 1.17 9.71
C LEU A 123 -12.95 1.91 9.19
N SER A 124 -11.81 1.25 9.14
CA SER A 124 -10.58 1.84 8.61
C SER A 124 -9.63 0.79 8.06
N HIS A 125 -8.72 1.24 7.19
CA HIS A 125 -7.52 0.49 6.86
C HIS A 125 -6.28 1.38 6.93
N LEU A 126 -5.13 0.73 7.07
CA LEU A 126 -3.81 1.30 6.87
C LEU A 126 -2.98 0.29 6.09
N PHE A 127 -2.55 0.69 4.90
CA PHE A 127 -1.56 -0.03 4.11
C PHE A 127 -0.34 0.87 3.95
N LEU A 128 0.84 0.33 4.18
CA LEU A 128 2.09 1.09 4.17
C LEU A 128 3.21 0.24 3.57
N LYS A 129 4.03 0.86 2.75
CA LYS A 129 5.27 0.29 2.24
C LYS A 129 6.40 1.31 2.36
N TYR A 130 7.50 0.89 2.93
CA TYR A 130 8.72 1.67 3.02
C TYR A 130 9.89 0.83 2.51
N ASN A 131 10.62 1.37 1.56
CA ASN A 131 11.84 0.77 1.03
C ASN A 131 12.98 1.76 1.28
N LEU A 132 14.10 1.28 1.80
CA LEU A 132 15.30 2.06 2.06
C LEU A 132 16.50 1.31 1.49
N ASP A 133 17.20 1.93 0.56
CA ASP A 133 18.53 1.54 0.14
C ASP A 133 19.54 2.10 1.14
N LEU A 134 20.22 1.21 1.85
CA LEU A 134 21.22 1.56 2.86
C LEU A 134 22.54 2.01 2.21
N SER A 135 22.73 1.71 0.92
CA SER A 135 23.92 2.08 0.13
C SER A 135 25.22 1.72 0.86
N LEU A 136 25.29 0.52 1.48
CA LEU A 136 26.46 0.06 2.21
C LEU A 136 27.61 -0.19 1.23
N GLU A 137 28.80 0.31 1.60
CA GLU A 137 30.01 0.04 0.83
C GLU A 137 30.31 -1.48 0.83
N ASN A 138 30.82 -1.99 -0.29
CA ASN A 138 31.14 -3.39 -0.52
C ASN A 138 29.94 -4.34 -0.69
N PHE A 139 28.73 -3.83 -0.77
CA PHE A 139 27.54 -4.62 -1.14
C PHE A 139 27.03 -4.21 -2.52
N ASN A 140 26.55 -5.19 -3.28
CA ASN A 140 25.90 -4.96 -4.56
C ASN A 140 24.53 -4.31 -4.34
N SER A 141 23.82 -4.77 -3.31
CA SER A 141 22.61 -4.12 -2.79
C SER A 141 22.48 -4.33 -1.29
N SER A 142 21.86 -3.37 -0.64
CA SER A 142 21.60 -3.38 0.80
C SER A 142 20.29 -2.66 1.09
N ASP A 143 19.21 -3.44 1.31
CA ASP A 143 17.85 -2.92 1.31
C ASP A 143 17.12 -3.28 2.59
N LEU A 144 16.44 -2.29 3.18
CA LEU A 144 15.45 -2.49 4.22
C LEU A 144 14.05 -2.26 3.64
N ASN A 145 13.20 -3.28 3.70
CA ASN A 145 11.84 -3.25 3.19
C ASN A 145 10.86 -3.48 4.34
N ILE A 146 9.90 -2.57 4.52
CA ILE A 146 8.86 -2.66 5.53
C ILE A 146 7.49 -2.60 4.84
N SER A 147 6.60 -3.53 5.17
CA SER A 147 5.21 -3.55 4.71
C SER A 147 4.27 -3.77 5.88
N ILE A 148 3.27 -2.91 6.00
CA ILE A 148 2.25 -2.98 7.05
C ILE A 148 0.87 -2.95 6.41
N ASN A 149 0.04 -3.93 6.76
CA ASN A 149 -1.34 -4.06 6.34
C ASN A 149 -2.23 -4.24 7.56
N LYS A 150 -3.17 -3.33 7.75
CA LYS A 150 -4.13 -3.39 8.85
C LYS A 150 -5.51 -3.00 8.39
N VAL A 151 -6.51 -3.75 8.84
CA VAL A 151 -7.93 -3.42 8.68
C VAL A 151 -8.62 -3.48 10.04
N SER A 152 -9.65 -2.68 10.23
CA SER A 152 -10.41 -2.64 11.48
C SER A 152 -11.46 -3.74 11.60
N ASN A 153 -11.78 -4.41 10.49
CA ASN A 153 -12.83 -5.45 10.43
C ASN A 153 -12.46 -6.52 9.41
N ASP A 154 -12.76 -7.77 9.71
CA ASP A 154 -12.40 -8.93 8.88
C ASP A 154 -13.04 -8.92 7.49
N SER A 155 -14.21 -8.32 7.35
CA SER A 155 -14.89 -8.21 6.06
C SER A 155 -14.51 -6.96 5.25
N TYR A 156 -13.65 -6.08 5.80
CA TYR A 156 -13.32 -4.79 5.20
C TYR A 156 -12.86 -4.92 3.73
N LEU A 157 -11.92 -5.80 3.48
CA LEU A 157 -11.34 -5.98 2.14
C LEU A 157 -12.37 -6.45 1.11
N ASN A 158 -13.30 -7.33 1.52
CA ASN A 158 -14.37 -7.82 0.66
C ASN A 158 -15.45 -6.76 0.40
N VAL A 159 -15.82 -5.99 1.42
CA VAL A 159 -16.88 -4.97 1.31
C VAL A 159 -16.42 -3.77 0.48
N PHE A 160 -15.17 -3.31 0.70
CA PHE A 160 -14.63 -2.11 0.05
C PHE A 160 -13.68 -2.43 -1.11
N ASP A 161 -13.65 -3.68 -1.59
CA ASP A 161 -12.76 -4.14 -2.67
C ASP A 161 -12.72 -3.17 -3.86
N GLN A 162 -13.88 -2.82 -4.39
CA GLN A 162 -14.04 -1.93 -5.55
C GLN A 162 -13.38 -0.56 -5.32
N TYR A 163 -13.33 -0.06 -4.09
CA TYR A 163 -12.82 1.28 -3.75
C TYR A 163 -11.33 1.30 -3.41
N ILE A 164 -10.74 0.14 -3.14
CA ILE A 164 -9.30 -0.01 -2.88
C ILE A 164 -8.51 -0.58 -4.06
N THR A 165 -9.19 -0.88 -5.19
CA THR A 165 -8.53 -1.46 -6.39
C THR A 165 -7.43 -0.59 -6.97
N LYS A 166 -7.52 0.73 -6.82
CA LYS A 166 -6.53 1.69 -7.32
C LYS A 166 -5.30 1.81 -6.43
N SER A 167 -5.40 1.34 -5.20
CA SER A 167 -4.27 1.35 -4.27
C SER A 167 -3.21 0.35 -4.72
N LYS A 168 -1.97 0.83 -4.88
CA LYS A 168 -0.81 -0.03 -5.17
C LYS A 168 -0.43 -0.91 -3.98
N LEU A 169 -0.98 -0.60 -2.81
CA LEU A 169 -0.72 -1.30 -1.55
C LEU A 169 -1.83 -2.29 -1.17
N ARG A 170 -2.86 -2.41 -2.00
CA ARG A 170 -3.97 -3.34 -1.75
C ARG A 170 -3.44 -4.75 -1.48
N PRO A 171 -3.80 -5.38 -0.34
CA PRO A 171 -3.41 -6.75 -0.06
C PRO A 171 -3.90 -7.72 -1.15
N GLY A 172 -3.02 -8.61 -1.58
CA GLY A 172 -3.39 -9.63 -2.58
C GLY A 172 -4.23 -10.77 -2.00
N ASN A 173 -4.13 -11.01 -0.70
CA ASN A 173 -4.92 -12.03 0.02
C ASN A 173 -5.91 -11.35 0.98
N PHE A 174 -7.20 -11.57 0.74
CA PHE A 174 -8.27 -10.99 1.56
C PHE A 174 -8.57 -11.79 2.82
N ASN A 175 -8.05 -12.99 2.93
CA ASN A 175 -8.23 -13.84 4.10
C ASN A 175 -7.07 -13.75 5.10
N GLN A 176 -5.91 -13.19 4.67
CA GLN A 176 -4.73 -13.09 5.51
C GLN A 176 -3.97 -11.80 5.21
N LEU A 177 -3.72 -11.01 6.24
CA LEU A 177 -2.81 -9.87 6.16
C LEU A 177 -1.40 -10.32 6.52
N THR A 178 -0.42 -9.84 5.75
CA THR A 178 1.01 -10.07 6.00
C THR A 178 1.68 -8.74 6.30
N ASN A 179 2.39 -8.67 7.41
CA ASN A 179 3.25 -7.54 7.77
C ASN A 179 4.68 -8.05 7.88
N ASN A 180 5.63 -7.29 7.37
CA ASN A 180 7.03 -7.67 7.42
C ASN A 180 7.96 -6.48 7.54
N ALA A 181 9.16 -6.76 8.08
CA ALA A 181 10.33 -5.91 7.96
C ALA A 181 11.50 -6.83 7.61
N VAL A 182 12.13 -6.60 6.45
CA VAL A 182 13.13 -7.47 5.85
C VAL A 182 14.36 -6.65 5.50
N LEU A 183 15.52 -7.10 5.95
CA LEU A 183 16.83 -6.61 5.57
C LEU A 183 17.47 -7.60 4.60
N ASN A 184 17.83 -7.11 3.41
CA ASN A 184 18.55 -7.86 2.39
C ASN A 184 19.94 -7.26 2.21
N LEU A 185 20.96 -8.10 2.25
CA LEU A 185 22.34 -7.73 2.03
C LEU A 185 22.92 -8.67 0.96
N ASP A 186 23.17 -8.14 -0.24
CA ASP A 186 23.79 -8.86 -1.35
C ASP A 186 25.25 -8.41 -1.49
N HIS A 187 26.16 -9.32 -1.23
CA HIS A 187 27.60 -9.13 -1.40
C HIS A 187 28.10 -10.08 -2.49
N GLU A 188 29.20 -9.72 -3.14
CA GLU A 188 29.81 -10.51 -4.23
C GLU A 188 29.96 -12.01 -3.90
N ASN A 189 30.27 -12.35 -2.64
CA ASN A 189 30.56 -13.71 -2.20
C ASN A 189 29.48 -14.34 -1.32
N TYR A 190 28.49 -13.59 -0.85
CA TYR A 190 27.43 -14.12 0.00
C TYR A 190 26.17 -13.25 -0.06
N ASN A 191 25.05 -13.88 0.22
CA ASN A 191 23.77 -13.23 0.40
C ASN A 191 23.30 -13.44 1.83
N PHE A 192 22.76 -12.39 2.44
CA PHE A 192 22.16 -12.46 3.76
C PHE A 192 20.81 -11.76 3.75
N GLU A 193 19.79 -12.49 4.15
CA GLU A 193 18.46 -11.95 4.39
C GLU A 193 18.07 -12.23 5.84
N THR A 194 17.48 -11.25 6.52
CA THR A 194 16.89 -11.44 7.83
C THR A 194 15.66 -10.56 7.97
N GLY A 195 14.72 -11.00 8.80
CA GLY A 195 13.52 -10.21 8.99
C GLY A 195 12.58 -10.77 10.03
N VAL A 196 11.48 -10.07 10.15
CA VAL A 196 10.34 -10.42 10.98
C VAL A 196 9.07 -10.39 10.13
N ILE A 197 8.18 -11.36 10.35
CA ILE A 197 6.91 -11.44 9.64
C ILE A 197 5.81 -11.68 10.66
N SER A 198 4.67 -11.02 10.48
CA SER A 198 3.44 -11.38 11.18
C SER A 198 2.31 -11.62 10.18
N TYR A 199 1.57 -12.66 10.42
CA TYR A 199 0.37 -13.02 9.67
C TYR A 199 -0.85 -12.84 10.55
N GLU A 200 -1.89 -12.18 10.02
CA GLU A 200 -3.21 -12.06 10.65
C GLU A 200 -4.27 -12.73 9.77
N ASN A 201 -4.86 -13.84 10.22
CA ASN A 201 -5.92 -14.52 9.52
C ASN A 201 -7.26 -13.83 9.78
N LEU A 202 -7.83 -13.22 8.76
CA LEU A 202 -9.15 -12.58 8.81
C LEU A 202 -10.26 -13.65 8.82
N GLY A 203 -11.33 -13.41 9.56
CA GLY A 203 -12.44 -14.36 9.70
C GLY A 203 -12.21 -15.47 10.74
N THR A 204 -11.00 -15.59 11.30
CA THR A 204 -10.73 -16.54 12.37
C THR A 204 -11.18 -15.99 13.71
N LYS A 205 -12.19 -16.64 14.30
CA LYS A 205 -12.81 -16.17 15.57
C LYS A 205 -11.96 -16.48 16.79
N LYS A 206 -11.17 -17.54 16.76
CA LYS A 206 -10.28 -17.92 17.86
C LYS A 206 -9.02 -17.09 17.80
N GLN A 207 -8.74 -16.34 18.88
CA GLN A 207 -7.51 -15.55 18.96
C GLN A 207 -6.24 -16.40 18.82
N SER A 208 -6.28 -17.66 19.29
CA SER A 208 -5.15 -18.60 19.19
C SER A 208 -4.71 -18.92 17.78
N ASP A 209 -5.61 -18.78 16.80
CA ASP A 209 -5.33 -19.17 15.40
C ASP A 209 -5.28 -17.95 14.48
N ARG A 210 -5.53 -16.75 15.05
CA ARG A 210 -5.60 -15.50 14.27
C ARG A 210 -4.22 -15.00 13.88
N TYR A 211 -3.26 -15.06 14.78
CA TYR A 211 -1.93 -14.49 14.60
C TYR A 211 -0.86 -15.56 14.59
N GLN A 212 0.07 -15.42 13.64
CA GLN A 212 1.31 -16.16 13.58
C GLN A 212 2.44 -15.18 13.39
N TYR A 213 3.55 -15.39 14.11
CA TYR A 213 4.73 -14.54 14.03
C TYR A 213 5.95 -15.38 13.67
N VAL A 214 6.78 -14.84 12.80
CA VAL A 214 8.13 -15.36 12.52
C VAL A 214 9.11 -14.30 13.01
N LEU A 215 9.82 -14.57 14.14
CA LEU A 215 10.54 -13.57 14.92
C LEU A 215 11.85 -14.10 15.50
N PRO A 216 13.01 -13.85 14.92
CA PRO A 216 13.26 -13.52 13.52
C PRO A 216 13.36 -14.75 12.63
N TYR A 217 13.54 -14.53 11.34
CA TYR A 217 14.11 -15.52 10.43
C TYR A 217 15.41 -14.98 9.82
N TYR A 218 16.26 -15.89 9.28
CA TYR A 218 17.40 -15.54 8.46
C TYR A 218 17.66 -16.56 7.37
N SER A 219 18.28 -16.11 6.29
CA SER A 219 18.91 -16.93 5.26
C SER A 219 20.30 -16.37 4.97
N PHE A 220 21.26 -17.24 4.93
CA PHE A 220 22.64 -16.93 4.61
C PHE A 220 23.16 -17.93 3.60
N ASP A 221 23.61 -17.46 2.45
CA ASP A 221 24.19 -18.27 1.38
C ASP A 221 25.56 -17.70 0.99
N LYS A 222 26.56 -18.56 0.98
CA LYS A 222 27.94 -18.19 0.65
C LYS A 222 28.54 -19.15 -0.35
N ASN A 223 29.10 -18.57 -1.44
CA ASN A 223 29.96 -19.31 -2.35
C ASN A 223 31.40 -19.24 -1.86
N ILE A 224 32.02 -20.40 -1.65
CA ILE A 224 33.41 -20.51 -1.22
C ILE A 224 34.27 -20.59 -2.47
N SER A 225 34.89 -19.48 -2.83
CA SER A 225 35.79 -19.36 -3.99
C SER A 225 37.05 -20.25 -3.83
N GLN A 226 37.55 -20.78 -4.97
CA GLN A 226 38.26 -22.05 -4.96
C GLN A 226 39.62 -22.00 -5.63
N ASN A 227 40.66 -21.81 -4.86
CA ASN A 227 41.99 -22.21 -5.31
C ASN A 227 42.41 -23.64 -4.90
N TYR A 228 41.65 -24.28 -4.01
CA TYR A 228 42.04 -25.55 -3.36
C TYR A 228 41.21 -26.77 -3.81
N PHE A 229 40.02 -26.58 -4.38
CA PHE A 229 39.15 -27.68 -4.78
C PHE A 229 38.85 -27.59 -6.28
N LYS A 230 38.75 -28.72 -6.98
CA LYS A 230 38.44 -28.75 -8.42
C LYS A 230 36.94 -28.56 -8.74
N GLY A 231 36.17 -28.08 -7.81
CA GLY A 231 34.73 -27.86 -7.92
C GLY A 231 34.27 -26.65 -7.11
N ASN A 232 32.99 -26.28 -7.14
CA ASN A 232 32.40 -25.20 -6.39
C ASN A 232 31.84 -25.72 -5.06
N VAL A 233 32.19 -25.08 -3.95
CA VAL A 233 31.59 -25.34 -2.64
C VAL A 233 30.66 -24.17 -2.30
N SER A 234 29.42 -24.46 -1.95
CA SER A 234 28.51 -23.48 -1.38
C SER A 234 28.06 -23.91 0.02
N PHE A 235 27.92 -22.93 0.90
CA PHE A 235 27.37 -23.09 2.24
C PHE A 235 26.09 -22.28 2.34
N GLY A 236 24.99 -22.93 2.75
CA GLY A 236 23.72 -22.30 3.06
C GLY A 236 23.33 -22.55 4.51
N SER A 237 22.84 -21.52 5.19
CA SER A 237 22.27 -21.62 6.54
C SER A 237 20.98 -20.82 6.59
N SER A 238 19.90 -21.43 7.04
CA SER A 238 18.65 -20.74 7.27
C SER A 238 18.02 -21.13 8.59
N GLY A 239 17.32 -20.21 9.21
CA GLY A 239 16.63 -20.47 10.46
C GLY A 239 15.43 -19.55 10.66
N ASN A 240 14.49 -20.03 11.43
CA ASN A 240 13.33 -19.24 11.82
C ASN A 240 12.83 -19.60 13.23
N ASN A 241 12.24 -18.62 13.89
CA ASN A 241 11.49 -18.80 15.12
C ASN A 241 10.02 -18.49 14.81
N VAL A 242 9.17 -19.50 14.88
CA VAL A 242 7.72 -19.35 14.66
C VAL A 242 7.02 -19.36 16.00
N LEU A 243 6.35 -18.25 16.30
CA LEU A 243 5.49 -18.12 17.47
C LEU A 243 4.03 -18.11 17.03
N ASN A 244 3.32 -19.15 17.40
CA ASN A 244 1.87 -19.22 17.27
C ASN A 244 1.20 -18.59 18.49
N ASN A 245 -0.02 -18.12 18.33
CA ASN A 245 -0.77 -17.38 19.35
C ASN A 245 -1.04 -18.19 20.65
N THR A 246 -0.70 -19.46 20.66
CA THR A 246 -0.72 -20.36 21.82
C THR A 246 0.49 -20.25 22.71
N ASN A 247 1.38 -19.29 22.48
CA ASN A 247 2.69 -19.14 23.14
C ASN A 247 3.66 -20.31 22.88
N LYS A 248 3.40 -21.09 21.83
CA LYS A 248 4.30 -22.16 21.41
C LYS A 248 5.32 -21.59 20.44
N LEU A 249 6.58 -21.60 20.87
CA LEU A 249 7.72 -21.20 20.04
C LEU A 249 8.31 -22.47 19.40
N GLU A 250 8.46 -22.45 18.08
CA GLU A 250 9.14 -23.46 17.30
C GLU A 250 10.36 -22.82 16.62
N THR A 251 11.53 -23.42 16.85
CA THR A 251 12.78 -22.96 16.24
C THR A 251 13.28 -24.03 15.27
N ASN A 252 13.56 -23.62 14.03
CA ASN A 252 14.16 -24.46 13.01
C ASN A 252 15.45 -23.83 12.51
N ILE A 253 16.52 -24.64 12.38
CA ILE A 253 17.80 -24.25 11.78
C ILE A 253 18.21 -25.36 10.80
N ILE A 254 18.50 -24.97 9.58
CA ILE A 254 18.95 -25.87 8.52
C ILE A 254 20.28 -25.36 7.99
N ASN A 255 21.27 -26.26 7.92
CA ASN A 255 22.57 -25.98 7.31
C ASN A 255 22.82 -26.95 6.16
N ASN A 256 23.23 -26.42 5.03
CA ASN A 256 23.53 -27.19 3.83
C ASN A 256 24.94 -26.88 3.31
N ILE A 257 25.67 -27.90 2.92
CA ILE A 257 26.94 -27.77 2.21
C ILE A 257 26.78 -28.53 0.88
N THR A 258 27.01 -27.83 -0.22
CA THR A 258 26.91 -28.42 -1.55
C THR A 258 28.28 -28.31 -2.24
N TYR A 259 28.72 -29.43 -2.85
CA TYR A 259 29.92 -29.50 -3.68
C TYR A 259 29.52 -29.96 -5.09
N ASN A 260 29.89 -29.18 -6.12
CA ASN A 260 29.60 -29.47 -7.54
C ASN A 260 30.87 -29.38 -8.39
#